data_cb8aa3da1862bfc9a927347a9818498b
#
_entry.id   cb8aa3da1862bfc9a927347a9818498b
#
_cell.length_a   1.000
_cell.length_b   1.000
_cell.length_c   1.000
_cell.angle_alpha   90.00
_cell.angle_beta   90.00
_cell.angle_gamma   90.00
#
_symmetry.space_group_name_H-M   'P 1'
#
loop_
_entity.id
_entity.type
_entity.pdbx_description
1 polymer ?
#
loop_
_entity_poly.entity_id
_entity_poly.type
_entity_poly.pdbx_seq_one_letter_code
_entity_poly.pdbx_strand_id
1 'polypeptide(L)'
;MRLARVAFGVALGVTTIAAVSLTACDNRTADAKGVNSGAGAATRIGAKTRSVAMAPSDVAVAHVGTLSDGIPITGLLRPLESVDMHARIEGDLTGVYVREGQRVQQGQLLAQFEAVAQQSGATSARAGQSAAKADLSQAEWNFKQSGDLFHAGAISEADYRASQQSVDAARARLAAADAAAQAADIAARDTRVVAPITGVIDKKLVDIGEHMTKGAPMFTVVRNQTLELAATVPERRAAAIHVGQRVSFSAQGLGFTGAVARISPTIDATTRAITVYVDVDNASGALKGNSLATGNVVANTVTGALLIPTSALHQTADSGKTYVYRVNTGTVEQVYINLGIVNDQSALAQVISGLVSGDKIVVGNVGTLTAGTQVQIIGGDHAARKQ
;
A
#
# COMPACT_ATOMS: atom_id res chain seq x y z
N MET A 1 35.00 -36.23 4.25
CA MET A 1 35.98 -36.68 3.25
C MET A 1 35.91 -35.70 2.07
N ARG A 2 37.05 -35.03 1.83
CA ARG A 2 37.43 -34.17 0.68
C ARG A 2 36.72 -32.88 0.40
N LEU A 3 37.41 -31.84 0.85
CA LEU A 3 37.56 -30.46 0.36
C LEU A 3 37.80 -30.39 -1.17
N ALA A 4 37.23 -29.37 -1.80
CA ALA A 4 37.84 -28.72 -2.94
C ALA A 4 37.64 -27.19 -2.85
N ARG A 5 38.70 -26.49 -2.50
CA ARG A 5 38.93 -25.07 -2.68
C ARG A 5 39.30 -24.82 -4.14
N VAL A 6 38.70 -23.81 -4.77
CA VAL A 6 39.28 -23.18 -5.95
C VAL A 6 39.36 -21.69 -5.71
N ALA A 7 40.56 -21.22 -5.64
CA ALA A 7 41.02 -19.82 -5.64
C ALA A 7 41.35 -19.42 -7.08
N PHE A 8 40.91 -18.26 -7.51
CA PHE A 8 41.43 -17.50 -8.67
C PHE A 8 41.20 -16.04 -8.33
N GLY A 9 42.10 -15.15 -8.23
CA GLY A 9 43.25 -14.87 -9.04
C GLY A 9 43.14 -13.40 -9.37
N VAL A 10 43.89 -12.57 -8.63
CA VAL A 10 44.05 -11.09 -8.81
C VAL A 10 44.76 -10.85 -10.14
N ALA A 11 44.27 -9.93 -10.95
CA ALA A 11 45.06 -9.30 -12.03
C ALA A 11 44.96 -7.77 -11.90
N LEU A 12 46.04 -7.23 -11.42
CA LEU A 12 46.43 -5.84 -11.37
C LEU A 12 46.83 -5.41 -12.79
N GLY A 13 46.19 -4.39 -13.34
CA GLY A 13 46.54 -3.75 -14.61
C GLY A 13 46.82 -2.27 -14.39
N VAL A 14 48.08 -1.97 -14.19
CA VAL A 14 48.66 -0.62 -14.22
C VAL A 14 48.91 -0.25 -15.68
N THR A 15 48.42 0.91 -16.15
CA THR A 15 48.89 1.58 -17.36
C THR A 15 48.83 3.09 -17.15
N THR A 16 49.90 3.65 -16.76
CA THR A 16 50.80 4.66 -17.36
C THR A 16 50.18 5.89 -18.02
N ILE A 17 50.47 6.94 -17.36
CA ILE A 17 50.67 8.37 -17.64
C ILE A 17 51.21 8.63 -19.06
N ALA A 18 50.58 9.59 -19.77
CA ALA A 18 51.24 10.37 -20.79
C ALA A 18 50.85 11.85 -20.62
N ALA A 19 51.79 12.58 -20.08
CA ALA A 19 51.86 14.03 -20.09
C ALA A 19 52.35 14.47 -21.47
N VAL A 20 51.70 15.46 -22.07
CA VAL A 20 52.27 16.27 -23.15
C VAL A 20 52.11 17.73 -22.79
N SER A 21 53.28 18.32 -22.61
CA SER A 21 53.56 19.71 -22.27
C SER A 21 53.68 20.58 -23.53
N LEU A 22 53.42 21.88 -23.32
CA LEU A 22 54.01 23.09 -23.93
C LEU A 22 53.91 23.30 -25.44
N THR A 23 53.37 24.48 -25.80
CA THR A 23 54.27 25.53 -26.35
C THR A 23 53.63 26.90 -26.25
N ALA A 24 54.38 27.82 -25.68
CA ALA A 24 54.22 29.27 -25.74
C ALA A 24 54.88 29.81 -27.02
N CYS A 25 54.43 30.93 -27.50
CA CYS A 25 55.16 31.96 -28.27
C CYS A 25 54.16 33.08 -28.57
N ASP A 26 54.37 34.23 -28.22
CA ASP A 26 55.39 35.28 -28.18
C ASP A 26 54.91 36.47 -29.01
N ASN A 27 54.79 37.52 -28.33
CA ASN A 27 55.16 38.91 -28.56
C ASN A 27 55.23 39.43 -30.02
N ARG A 28 54.50 40.54 -30.26
CA ARG A 28 55.10 41.70 -30.96
C ARG A 28 54.28 42.98 -30.76
N THR A 29 54.99 43.87 -30.10
CA THR A 29 54.83 45.32 -30.08
C THR A 29 55.02 45.93 -31.47
N ALA A 30 54.24 46.97 -31.79
CA ALA A 30 54.65 48.04 -32.69
C ALA A 30 53.85 49.29 -32.39
N ASP A 31 54.63 50.30 -32.07
CA ASP A 31 54.35 51.75 -31.95
C ASP A 31 53.64 52.33 -33.18
N ALA A 32 52.83 53.38 -32.99
CA ALA A 32 53.13 54.71 -33.48
C ALA A 32 51.94 55.70 -33.31
N LYS A 33 52.17 56.70 -32.54
CA LYS A 33 51.87 58.14 -32.73
C LYS A 33 50.71 58.58 -33.62
N GLY A 34 49.89 59.51 -33.04
CA GLY A 34 49.17 60.47 -33.82
C GLY A 34 48.15 61.27 -32.98
N VAL A 35 48.57 62.39 -32.52
CA VAL A 35 47.89 63.56 -31.96
C VAL A 35 46.67 63.96 -32.80
N ASN A 36 45.47 64.19 -32.19
CA ASN A 36 44.89 65.52 -32.24
C ASN A 36 43.68 65.76 -31.33
N SER A 37 43.68 66.91 -30.73
CA SER A 37 42.67 67.49 -29.89
C SER A 37 41.35 67.78 -30.63
N GLY A 38 40.26 67.44 -30.02
CA GLY A 38 38.93 67.87 -30.44
C GLY A 38 37.97 67.87 -29.25
N ALA A 39 37.77 69.05 -28.66
CA ALA A 39 36.74 69.26 -27.67
C ALA A 39 35.38 69.05 -28.34
N GLY A 40 34.63 68.03 -27.87
CA GLY A 40 33.29 67.72 -28.35
C GLY A 40 32.41 67.31 -27.20
N ALA A 41 31.42 68.11 -26.91
CA ALA A 41 30.31 68.01 -26.02
C ALA A 41 30.02 66.63 -25.43
N ALA A 42 30.05 66.55 -24.09
CA ALA A 42 29.51 65.42 -23.33
C ALA A 42 27.98 65.35 -23.54
N THR A 43 27.58 64.59 -24.52
CA THR A 43 26.20 64.13 -24.63
C THR A 43 26.03 63.10 -23.49
N ARG A 44 25.31 63.47 -22.46
CA ARG A 44 24.77 62.53 -21.45
C ARG A 44 23.97 61.49 -22.19
N ILE A 45 24.58 60.35 -22.50
CA ILE A 45 23.86 59.15 -22.88
C ILE A 45 23.08 58.74 -21.66
N GLY A 46 21.77 59.07 -21.68
CA GLY A 46 20.86 58.55 -20.67
C GLY A 46 21.04 57.03 -20.62
N ALA A 47 21.32 56.54 -19.43
CA ALA A 47 21.40 55.12 -19.18
C ALA A 47 20.03 54.54 -19.62
N LYS A 48 19.97 53.88 -20.79
CA LYS A 48 18.83 53.09 -21.20
C LYS A 48 18.70 51.99 -20.13
N THR A 49 17.76 52.22 -19.23
CA THR A 49 17.30 51.20 -18.30
C THR A 49 16.98 49.96 -19.11
N ARG A 50 17.81 48.93 -19.05
CA ARG A 50 17.54 47.66 -19.73
C ARG A 50 16.30 47.08 -19.14
N SER A 51 15.18 47.17 -19.85
CA SER A 51 13.97 46.46 -19.49
C SER A 51 14.13 44.97 -19.88
N VAL A 52 13.87 44.07 -18.97
CA VAL A 52 13.84 42.64 -19.22
C VAL A 52 12.45 42.28 -19.74
N ALA A 53 12.39 41.72 -20.94
CA ALA A 53 11.16 41.20 -21.50
C ALA A 53 10.80 39.88 -20.85
N MET A 54 9.60 39.76 -20.31
CA MET A 54 9.08 38.55 -19.67
C MET A 54 7.91 37.98 -20.45
N ALA A 55 7.81 36.68 -20.61
CA ALA A 55 6.63 36.02 -21.11
C ALA A 55 5.53 35.98 -20.02
N PRO A 56 4.25 35.91 -20.38
CA PRO A 56 3.18 35.71 -19.40
C PRO A 56 3.34 34.47 -18.52
N SER A 57 4.01 33.44 -19.04
CA SER A 57 4.37 32.20 -18.31
C SER A 57 5.40 32.42 -17.19
N ASP A 58 6.16 33.53 -17.27
CA ASP A 58 7.22 33.82 -16.30
C ASP A 58 6.68 34.63 -15.10
N VAL A 59 5.37 34.91 -15.09
CA VAL A 59 4.70 35.66 -14.04
C VAL A 59 3.49 34.85 -13.52
N ALA A 60 3.47 34.61 -12.24
CA ALA A 60 2.32 34.01 -11.56
C ALA A 60 1.64 35.06 -10.66
N VAL A 61 0.38 34.85 -10.40
CA VAL A 61 -0.41 35.71 -9.50
C VAL A 61 -0.61 34.96 -8.18
N ALA A 62 -0.26 35.62 -7.07
CA ALA A 62 -0.55 35.09 -5.75
C ALA A 62 -2.08 35.05 -5.54
N HIS A 63 -2.61 33.88 -5.24
CA HIS A 63 -4.06 33.67 -5.09
C HIS A 63 -4.40 32.98 -3.78
N VAL A 64 -5.61 33.19 -3.28
CA VAL A 64 -6.09 32.50 -2.09
C VAL A 64 -6.66 31.15 -2.49
N GLY A 65 -6.24 30.11 -1.78
CA GLY A 65 -6.67 28.76 -2.05
C GLY A 65 -6.55 27.84 -0.85
N THR A 66 -6.74 26.54 -1.09
CA THR A 66 -6.54 25.50 -0.10
C THR A 66 -5.25 24.73 -0.42
N LEU A 67 -4.39 24.61 0.57
CA LEU A 67 -3.16 23.83 0.47
C LEU A 67 -3.16 22.73 1.53
N SER A 68 -2.87 21.52 1.10
CA SER A 68 -2.70 20.39 2.00
C SER A 68 -1.22 19.99 2.04
N ASP A 69 -0.69 19.80 3.23
CA ASP A 69 0.60 19.13 3.41
C ASP A 69 0.38 17.63 3.30
N GLY A 70 1.17 16.99 2.46
CA GLY A 70 1.10 15.55 2.20
C GLY A 70 2.36 14.84 2.65
N ILE A 71 2.21 13.80 3.46
CA ILE A 71 3.32 12.89 3.76
C ILE A 71 3.36 11.83 2.64
N PRO A 72 4.42 11.81 1.82
CA PRO A 72 4.51 10.84 0.74
C PRO A 72 4.62 9.43 1.30
N ILE A 73 3.85 8.52 0.71
CA ILE A 73 3.82 7.10 1.03
C ILE A 73 3.98 6.28 -0.24
N THR A 74 4.63 5.15 -0.09
CA THR A 74 4.76 4.14 -1.14
C THR A 74 4.56 2.77 -0.53
N GLY A 75 3.79 1.93 -1.18
CA GLY A 75 3.49 0.61 -0.66
C GLY A 75 2.88 -0.33 -1.68
N LEU A 76 2.57 -1.54 -1.23
CA LEU A 76 1.90 -2.55 -2.03
C LEU A 76 0.45 -2.70 -1.57
N LEU A 77 -0.44 -2.76 -2.53
CA LEU A 77 -1.82 -3.17 -2.30
C LEU A 77 -1.86 -4.67 -2.03
N ARG A 78 -2.52 -5.08 -0.97
CA ARG A 78 -2.68 -6.50 -0.63
C ARG A 78 -4.17 -6.81 -0.46
N PRO A 79 -4.62 -8.01 -0.83
CA PRO A 79 -5.94 -8.47 -0.42
C PRO A 79 -6.05 -8.43 1.11
N LEU A 80 -7.19 -7.98 1.62
CA LEU A 80 -7.42 -7.93 3.07
C LEU A 80 -7.35 -9.32 3.71
N GLU A 81 -7.83 -10.32 3.00
CA GLU A 81 -7.77 -11.71 3.41
C GLU A 81 -7.28 -12.58 2.25
N SER A 82 -6.36 -13.49 2.57
CA SER A 82 -5.86 -14.52 1.66
C SER A 82 -5.84 -15.83 2.42
N VAL A 83 -6.52 -16.85 1.89
CA VAL A 83 -6.59 -18.17 2.50
C VAL A 83 -6.01 -19.19 1.53
N ASP A 84 -4.90 -19.81 1.93
CA ASP A 84 -4.31 -20.94 1.24
C ASP A 84 -4.98 -22.22 1.73
N MET A 85 -5.61 -22.92 0.80
CA MET A 85 -6.34 -24.16 1.07
C MET A 85 -5.48 -25.35 0.75
N HIS A 86 -5.48 -26.30 1.68
CA HIS A 86 -4.71 -27.52 1.58
C HIS A 86 -5.64 -28.73 1.66
N ALA A 87 -5.23 -29.84 1.03
CA ALA A 87 -5.93 -31.11 1.12
C ALA A 87 -6.00 -31.60 2.58
N ARG A 88 -7.21 -31.88 3.07
CA ARG A 88 -7.41 -32.40 4.43
C ARG A 88 -7.31 -33.91 4.52
N ILE A 89 -7.57 -34.57 3.40
CA ILE A 89 -7.49 -36.02 3.22
C ILE A 89 -6.56 -36.35 2.06
N GLU A 90 -6.15 -37.62 1.99
CA GLU A 90 -5.44 -38.21 0.86
C GLU A 90 -6.44 -38.91 -0.05
N GLY A 91 -6.25 -38.79 -1.37
CA GLY A 91 -7.11 -39.42 -2.37
C GLY A 91 -7.05 -38.75 -3.73
N ASP A 92 -7.83 -39.29 -4.67
CA ASP A 92 -7.92 -38.80 -6.04
C ASP A 92 -9.03 -37.79 -6.18
N LEU A 93 -8.78 -36.73 -6.96
CA LEU A 93 -9.76 -35.70 -7.26
C LEU A 93 -10.69 -36.17 -8.40
N THR A 94 -11.96 -36.34 -8.10
CA THR A 94 -13.00 -36.70 -9.09
C THR A 94 -13.57 -35.47 -9.81
N GLY A 95 -13.43 -34.25 -9.23
CA GLY A 95 -13.90 -33.04 -9.84
C GLY A 95 -13.23 -31.79 -9.30
N VAL A 96 -12.97 -30.84 -10.22
CA VAL A 96 -12.54 -29.46 -9.92
C VAL A 96 -13.49 -28.54 -10.65
N TYR A 97 -14.23 -27.71 -9.92
CA TYR A 97 -15.40 -26.97 -10.43
C TYR A 97 -15.14 -25.48 -10.62
N VAL A 98 -13.92 -25.03 -10.32
CA VAL A 98 -13.55 -23.61 -10.38
C VAL A 98 -12.29 -23.37 -11.20
N ARG A 99 -12.13 -22.12 -11.66
CA ARG A 99 -10.98 -21.66 -12.43
C ARG A 99 -10.34 -20.46 -11.73
N GLU A 100 -9.09 -20.20 -12.04
CA GLU A 100 -8.42 -18.97 -11.62
C GLU A 100 -9.17 -17.74 -12.11
N GLY A 101 -9.24 -16.71 -11.27
CA GLY A 101 -10.01 -15.50 -11.53
C GLY A 101 -11.52 -15.62 -11.30
N GLN A 102 -12.05 -16.79 -11.00
CA GLN A 102 -13.48 -17.01 -10.77
C GLN A 102 -13.88 -16.51 -9.37
N ARG A 103 -15.02 -15.81 -9.29
CA ARG A 103 -15.65 -15.44 -8.01
C ARG A 103 -16.33 -16.66 -7.38
N VAL A 104 -16.13 -16.80 -6.08
CA VAL A 104 -16.73 -17.87 -5.28
C VAL A 104 -17.38 -17.32 -4.02
N GLN A 105 -18.40 -18.00 -3.54
CA GLN A 105 -19.09 -17.68 -2.29
C GLN A 105 -18.61 -18.65 -1.19
N GLN A 106 -18.64 -18.18 0.06
CA GLN A 106 -18.36 -19.05 1.20
C GLN A 106 -19.28 -20.28 1.18
N GLY A 107 -18.69 -21.48 1.35
CA GLY A 107 -19.38 -22.77 1.28
C GLY A 107 -19.58 -23.33 -0.14
N GLN A 108 -19.22 -22.60 -1.19
CA GLN A 108 -19.27 -23.08 -2.57
C GLN A 108 -18.29 -24.22 -2.78
N LEU A 109 -18.72 -25.29 -3.45
CA LEU A 109 -17.89 -26.44 -3.80
C LEU A 109 -16.83 -26.05 -4.84
N LEU A 110 -15.55 -26.29 -4.52
CA LEU A 110 -14.41 -25.99 -5.38
C LEU A 110 -13.88 -27.27 -6.03
N ALA A 111 -13.73 -28.32 -5.25
CA ALA A 111 -13.26 -29.63 -5.70
C ALA A 111 -13.86 -30.76 -4.89
N GLN A 112 -13.81 -31.96 -5.41
CA GLN A 112 -14.31 -33.17 -4.76
C GLN A 112 -13.33 -34.32 -4.92
N PHE A 113 -13.04 -34.97 -3.82
CA PHE A 113 -12.30 -36.22 -3.78
C PHE A 113 -13.22 -37.41 -4.04
N GLU A 114 -12.65 -38.55 -4.40
CA GLU A 114 -13.36 -39.82 -4.38
C GLU A 114 -13.85 -40.10 -2.94
N ALA A 115 -15.15 -40.35 -2.81
CA ALA A 115 -15.82 -40.31 -1.50
C ALA A 115 -16.42 -41.68 -1.09
N VAL A 116 -16.28 -42.69 -1.92
CA VAL A 116 -16.99 -43.99 -1.73
C VAL A 116 -16.62 -44.64 -0.40
N ALA A 117 -15.33 -44.73 -0.08
CA ALA A 117 -14.83 -45.35 1.15
C ALA A 117 -15.26 -44.57 2.40
N GLN A 118 -15.16 -43.21 2.35
CA GLN A 118 -15.49 -42.32 3.47
C GLN A 118 -17.00 -42.31 3.74
N GLN A 119 -17.83 -42.28 2.69
CA GLN A 119 -19.29 -42.34 2.81
C GLN A 119 -19.76 -43.68 3.37
N SER A 120 -19.16 -44.79 2.90
CA SER A 120 -19.46 -46.12 3.42
C SER A 120 -19.06 -46.24 4.89
N GLY A 121 -17.89 -45.70 5.26
CA GLY A 121 -17.41 -45.65 6.65
C GLY A 121 -18.35 -44.84 7.54
N ALA A 122 -18.81 -43.66 7.08
CA ALA A 122 -19.77 -42.84 7.84
C ALA A 122 -21.13 -43.55 8.02
N THR A 123 -21.60 -44.25 6.98
CA THR A 123 -22.85 -45.00 7.07
C THR A 123 -22.74 -46.16 8.07
N SER A 124 -21.61 -46.91 8.05
CA SER A 124 -21.34 -47.97 9.00
C SER A 124 -21.22 -47.46 10.44
N ALA A 125 -20.51 -46.36 10.66
CA ALA A 125 -20.35 -45.78 11.99
C ALA A 125 -21.67 -45.27 12.56
N ARG A 126 -22.55 -44.66 11.75
CA ARG A 126 -23.91 -44.25 12.15
C ARG A 126 -24.81 -45.46 12.49
N ALA A 127 -24.68 -46.58 11.75
CA ALA A 127 -25.38 -47.79 12.09
C ALA A 127 -24.93 -48.34 13.46
N GLY A 128 -23.60 -48.33 13.76
CA GLY A 128 -23.09 -48.67 15.07
C GLY A 128 -23.56 -47.78 16.20
N GLN A 129 -23.66 -46.46 15.96
CA GLN A 129 -24.24 -45.47 16.88
C GLN A 129 -25.72 -45.81 17.17
N SER A 130 -26.48 -46.13 16.15
CA SER A 130 -27.91 -46.46 16.30
C SER A 130 -28.09 -47.78 17.11
N ALA A 131 -27.23 -48.77 16.92
CA ALA A 131 -27.25 -50.00 17.69
C ALA A 131 -26.89 -49.75 19.17
N ALA A 132 -25.86 -48.96 19.45
CA ALA A 132 -25.47 -48.61 20.83
C ALA A 132 -26.54 -47.80 21.54
N LYS A 133 -27.29 -46.95 20.82
CA LYS A 133 -28.41 -46.21 21.34
C LYS A 133 -29.59 -47.13 21.71
N ALA A 134 -29.87 -48.16 20.90
CA ALA A 134 -30.89 -49.18 21.20
C ALA A 134 -30.48 -49.98 22.44
N ASP A 135 -29.21 -50.38 22.54
CA ASP A 135 -28.66 -51.09 23.73
C ASP A 135 -28.84 -50.27 25.01
N LEU A 136 -28.55 -48.94 24.94
CA LEU A 136 -28.75 -48.06 26.07
C LEU A 136 -30.25 -47.99 26.46
N SER A 137 -31.14 -47.81 25.50
CA SER A 137 -32.56 -47.80 25.78
C SER A 137 -33.07 -49.07 26.42
N GLN A 138 -32.54 -50.23 25.99
CA GLN A 138 -32.87 -51.53 26.58
C GLN A 138 -32.32 -51.61 28.02
N ALA A 139 -31.09 -51.17 28.27
CA ALA A 139 -30.51 -51.16 29.61
C ALA A 139 -31.27 -50.21 30.56
N GLU A 140 -31.64 -49.04 30.10
CA GLU A 140 -32.42 -48.07 30.88
C GLU A 140 -33.83 -48.63 31.21
N TRP A 141 -34.48 -49.31 30.26
CA TRP A 141 -35.77 -49.98 30.52
C TRP A 141 -35.61 -51.09 31.58
N ASN A 142 -34.59 -51.92 31.46
CA ASN A 142 -34.28 -53.00 32.42
C ASN A 142 -34.00 -52.41 33.81
N PHE A 143 -33.22 -51.35 33.89
CA PHE A 143 -32.87 -50.66 35.15
C PHE A 143 -34.13 -50.07 35.82
N LYS A 144 -35.03 -49.43 35.05
CA LYS A 144 -36.30 -48.94 35.56
C LYS A 144 -37.14 -50.10 36.14
N GLN A 145 -37.26 -51.20 35.42
CA GLN A 145 -38.00 -52.37 35.92
C GLN A 145 -37.35 -52.97 37.18
N SER A 146 -36.00 -53.09 37.23
CA SER A 146 -35.27 -53.52 38.42
C SER A 146 -35.52 -52.58 39.61
N GLY A 147 -35.63 -51.27 39.37
CA GLY A 147 -36.01 -50.28 40.39
C GLY A 147 -37.37 -50.59 41.03
N ASP A 148 -38.37 -50.84 40.19
CA ASP A 148 -39.71 -51.14 40.65
C ASP A 148 -39.74 -52.44 41.47
N LEU A 149 -39.01 -53.48 41.04
CA LEU A 149 -38.89 -54.75 41.75
C LEU A 149 -38.13 -54.62 43.06
N PHE A 150 -37.08 -53.83 43.10
CA PHE A 150 -36.29 -53.55 44.34
C PHE A 150 -37.11 -52.81 45.37
N HIS A 151 -37.91 -51.83 44.95
CA HIS A 151 -38.83 -51.12 45.85
C HIS A 151 -39.93 -52.02 46.40
N ALA A 152 -40.35 -53.05 45.62
CA ALA A 152 -41.29 -54.09 46.03
C ALA A 152 -40.63 -55.18 46.92
N GLY A 153 -39.32 -55.11 47.16
CA GLY A 153 -38.55 -56.15 47.87
C GLY A 153 -38.38 -57.47 47.16
N ALA A 154 -38.57 -57.50 45.81
CA ALA A 154 -38.54 -58.70 44.99
C ALA A 154 -37.13 -59.08 44.48
N ILE A 155 -36.15 -58.16 44.53
CA ILE A 155 -34.76 -58.43 44.12
C ILE A 155 -33.77 -57.88 45.18
N SER A 156 -32.53 -58.37 45.13
CA SER A 156 -31.45 -57.92 46.01
C SER A 156 -30.90 -56.56 45.59
N GLU A 157 -30.23 -55.85 46.55
CA GLU A 157 -29.48 -54.63 46.23
C GLU A 157 -28.36 -54.83 45.23
N ALA A 158 -27.72 -56.03 45.28
CA ALA A 158 -26.69 -56.42 44.33
C ALA A 158 -27.24 -56.47 42.90
N ASP A 159 -28.40 -57.02 42.67
CA ASP A 159 -29.06 -57.08 41.35
C ASP A 159 -29.46 -55.70 40.83
N TYR A 160 -29.97 -54.82 41.71
CA TYR A 160 -30.30 -53.46 41.37
C TYR A 160 -29.05 -52.66 40.96
N ARG A 161 -27.96 -52.77 41.73
CA ARG A 161 -26.67 -52.12 41.38
C ARG A 161 -26.07 -52.69 40.10
N ALA A 162 -26.21 -53.98 39.83
CA ALA A 162 -25.76 -54.60 38.57
C ALA A 162 -26.53 -54.03 37.37
N SER A 163 -27.86 -53.81 37.51
CA SER A 163 -28.65 -53.15 36.42
C SER A 163 -28.23 -51.68 36.20
N GLN A 164 -27.88 -50.96 37.28
CA GLN A 164 -27.36 -49.60 37.17
C GLN A 164 -25.99 -49.60 36.43
N GLN A 165 -25.08 -50.49 36.78
CA GLN A 165 -23.78 -50.63 36.11
C GLN A 165 -23.96 -50.97 34.62
N SER A 166 -24.99 -51.77 34.27
CA SER A 166 -25.33 -52.07 32.89
C SER A 166 -25.74 -50.83 32.09
N VAL A 167 -26.52 -49.89 32.69
CA VAL A 167 -26.84 -48.60 32.07
C VAL A 167 -25.59 -47.76 31.87
N ASP A 168 -24.70 -47.67 32.89
CA ASP A 168 -23.50 -46.89 32.81
C ASP A 168 -22.53 -47.46 31.73
N ALA A 169 -22.44 -48.80 31.64
CA ALA A 169 -21.67 -49.46 30.59
C ALA A 169 -22.28 -49.18 29.18
N ALA A 170 -23.60 -49.27 29.03
CA ALA A 170 -24.25 -49.01 27.74
C ALA A 170 -24.13 -47.51 27.35
N ARG A 171 -24.19 -46.59 28.33
CA ARG A 171 -23.97 -45.15 28.11
C ARG A 171 -22.55 -44.89 27.63
N ALA A 172 -21.54 -45.52 28.24
CA ALA A 172 -20.14 -45.40 27.80
C ALA A 172 -19.95 -45.95 26.36
N ARG A 173 -20.64 -47.07 26.00
CA ARG A 173 -20.57 -47.62 24.64
C ARG A 173 -21.22 -46.65 23.63
N LEU A 174 -22.34 -46.05 23.97
CA LEU A 174 -23.00 -45.02 23.10
C LEU A 174 -22.03 -43.84 22.89
N ALA A 175 -21.44 -43.30 23.94
CA ALA A 175 -20.49 -42.21 23.84
C ALA A 175 -19.28 -42.52 22.91
N ALA A 176 -18.77 -43.74 22.97
CA ALA A 176 -17.71 -44.23 22.07
C ALA A 176 -18.21 -44.34 20.61
N ALA A 177 -19.42 -44.82 20.39
CA ALA A 177 -20.03 -44.94 19.07
C ALA A 177 -20.36 -43.55 18.48
N ASP A 178 -20.82 -42.61 19.30
CA ASP A 178 -21.03 -41.21 18.92
C ASP A 178 -19.75 -40.54 18.42
N ALA A 179 -18.65 -40.73 19.16
CA ALA A 179 -17.34 -40.20 18.75
C ALA A 179 -16.84 -40.84 17.43
N ALA A 180 -17.05 -42.16 17.25
CA ALA A 180 -16.71 -42.83 16.02
C ALA A 180 -17.53 -42.34 14.81
N ALA A 181 -18.84 -42.14 15.00
CA ALA A 181 -19.73 -41.61 13.95
C ALA A 181 -19.35 -40.17 13.57
N GLN A 182 -19.05 -39.33 14.57
CA GLN A 182 -18.60 -37.99 14.33
C GLN A 182 -17.29 -37.90 13.56
N ALA A 183 -16.31 -38.75 13.90
CA ALA A 183 -15.04 -38.84 13.18
C ALA A 183 -15.21 -39.25 11.71
N ALA A 184 -16.06 -40.27 11.47
CA ALA A 184 -16.37 -40.75 10.13
C ALA A 184 -17.16 -39.67 9.31
N ASP A 185 -18.04 -38.91 9.93
CA ASP A 185 -18.77 -37.81 9.30
C ASP A 185 -17.84 -36.65 8.93
N ILE A 186 -16.84 -36.37 9.74
CA ILE A 186 -15.79 -35.37 9.41
C ILE A 186 -14.99 -35.85 8.19
N ALA A 187 -14.55 -37.10 8.18
CA ALA A 187 -13.80 -37.66 7.05
C ALA A 187 -14.64 -37.62 5.75
N ALA A 188 -15.92 -37.93 5.81
CA ALA A 188 -16.83 -37.85 4.66
C ALA A 188 -17.07 -36.40 4.21
N ARG A 189 -17.14 -35.44 5.11
CA ARG A 189 -17.24 -34.00 4.76
C ARG A 189 -15.98 -33.46 4.12
N ASP A 190 -14.81 -33.89 4.59
CA ASP A 190 -13.53 -33.44 4.11
C ASP A 190 -13.21 -33.91 2.67
N THR A 191 -14.01 -34.85 2.12
CA THR A 191 -13.98 -35.19 0.69
C THR A 191 -14.47 -34.04 -0.20
N ARG A 192 -15.20 -33.07 0.34
CA ARG A 192 -15.73 -31.92 -0.37
C ARG A 192 -14.93 -30.69 0.03
N VAL A 193 -14.19 -30.14 -0.91
CA VAL A 193 -13.40 -28.92 -0.71
C VAL A 193 -14.31 -27.73 -1.00
N VAL A 194 -14.59 -26.93 0.02
CA VAL A 194 -15.49 -25.76 -0.10
C VAL A 194 -14.75 -24.48 0.24
N ALA A 195 -15.15 -23.37 -0.38
CA ALA A 195 -14.54 -22.07 -0.15
C ALA A 195 -14.75 -21.62 1.32
N PRO A 196 -13.68 -21.24 2.04
CA PRO A 196 -13.77 -20.79 3.43
C PRO A 196 -14.31 -19.36 3.56
N ILE A 197 -14.10 -18.54 2.54
CA ILE A 197 -14.51 -17.13 2.45
C ILE A 197 -15.13 -16.83 1.08
N THR A 198 -15.91 -15.77 1.02
CA THR A 198 -16.36 -15.20 -0.27
C THR A 198 -15.22 -14.38 -0.86
N GLY A 199 -14.83 -14.66 -2.11
CA GLY A 199 -13.69 -14.02 -2.76
C GLY A 199 -13.50 -14.43 -4.21
N VAL A 200 -12.25 -14.42 -4.65
CA VAL A 200 -11.81 -14.82 -5.99
C VAL A 200 -10.72 -15.87 -5.85
N ILE A 201 -10.74 -16.88 -6.73
CA ILE A 201 -9.65 -17.85 -6.82
C ILE A 201 -8.43 -17.15 -7.42
N ASP A 202 -7.40 -16.97 -6.62
CA ASP A 202 -6.12 -16.39 -7.07
C ASP A 202 -5.26 -17.45 -7.76
N LYS A 203 -5.17 -18.64 -7.15
CA LYS A 203 -4.41 -19.77 -7.69
C LYS A 203 -5.19 -21.06 -7.61
N LYS A 204 -5.08 -21.88 -8.66
CA LYS A 204 -5.56 -23.25 -8.75
C LYS A 204 -4.33 -24.15 -8.97
N LEU A 205 -3.97 -24.94 -7.98
CA LEU A 205 -2.76 -25.78 -7.98
C LEU A 205 -3.07 -27.27 -8.17
N VAL A 206 -4.31 -27.61 -8.52
CA VAL A 206 -4.78 -29.00 -8.62
C VAL A 206 -5.65 -29.18 -9.86
N ASP A 207 -5.58 -30.39 -10.45
CA ASP A 207 -6.40 -30.75 -11.59
C ASP A 207 -7.23 -32.04 -11.32
N ILE A 208 -8.27 -32.24 -12.14
CA ILE A 208 -9.13 -33.42 -12.07
C ILE A 208 -8.29 -34.68 -12.37
N GLY A 209 -8.47 -35.73 -11.57
CA GLY A 209 -7.73 -36.99 -11.69
C GLY A 209 -6.38 -36.98 -10.98
N GLU A 210 -5.98 -35.88 -10.36
CA GLU A 210 -4.73 -35.78 -9.60
C GLU A 210 -4.85 -36.47 -8.24
N HIS A 211 -3.82 -37.23 -7.87
CA HIS A 211 -3.70 -37.82 -6.54
C HIS A 211 -3.11 -36.80 -5.56
N MET A 212 -3.86 -36.48 -4.52
CA MET A 212 -3.46 -35.50 -3.51
C MET A 212 -3.06 -36.18 -2.22
N THR A 213 -1.95 -35.76 -1.64
CA THR A 213 -1.56 -36.14 -0.29
C THR A 213 -2.11 -35.13 0.72
N LYS A 214 -2.34 -35.57 1.95
CA LYS A 214 -2.79 -34.67 3.03
C LYS A 214 -1.79 -33.56 3.26
N GLY A 215 -2.26 -32.31 3.28
CA GLY A 215 -1.44 -31.10 3.44
C GLY A 215 -0.94 -30.49 2.14
N ALA A 216 -1.17 -31.13 0.98
CA ALA A 216 -0.79 -30.55 -0.31
C ALA A 216 -1.61 -29.28 -0.61
N PRO A 217 -1.00 -28.23 -1.20
CA PRO A 217 -1.70 -26.99 -1.54
C PRO A 217 -2.67 -27.23 -2.71
N MET A 218 -3.88 -26.67 -2.61
CA MET A 218 -4.93 -26.83 -3.63
C MET A 218 -5.35 -25.52 -4.27
N PHE A 219 -5.79 -24.56 -3.47
CA PHE A 219 -6.32 -23.27 -3.93
C PHE A 219 -5.83 -22.16 -3.04
N THR A 220 -5.71 -20.97 -3.63
CA THR A 220 -5.62 -19.71 -2.87
C THR A 220 -6.88 -18.89 -3.17
N VAL A 221 -7.64 -18.57 -2.14
CA VAL A 221 -8.82 -17.70 -2.23
C VAL A 221 -8.53 -16.37 -1.59
N VAL A 222 -8.75 -15.28 -2.33
CA VAL A 222 -8.48 -13.91 -1.86
C VAL A 222 -9.74 -13.07 -1.82
N ARG A 223 -9.89 -12.23 -0.79
CA ARG A 223 -10.92 -11.20 -0.74
C ARG A 223 -10.40 -9.95 -1.45
N ASN A 224 -10.85 -9.74 -2.69
CA ASN A 224 -10.38 -8.64 -3.53
C ASN A 224 -11.32 -7.41 -3.52
N GLN A 225 -12.45 -7.46 -2.83
CA GLN A 225 -13.40 -6.34 -2.74
C GLN A 225 -12.89 -5.20 -1.86
N THR A 226 -12.06 -5.53 -0.89
CA THR A 226 -11.33 -4.57 -0.05
C THR A 226 -9.88 -4.93 -0.10
N LEU A 227 -9.04 -3.96 -0.43
CA LEU A 227 -7.59 -4.10 -0.41
C LEU A 227 -7.02 -3.30 0.75
N GLU A 228 -5.86 -3.68 1.19
CA GLU A 228 -5.08 -2.94 2.17
C GLU A 228 -3.80 -2.44 1.50
N LEU A 229 -3.57 -1.13 1.52
CA LEU A 229 -2.30 -0.57 1.13
C LEU A 229 -1.35 -0.61 2.32
N ALA A 230 -0.36 -1.49 2.28
CA ALA A 230 0.73 -1.51 3.25
C ALA A 230 1.83 -0.55 2.77
N ALA A 231 1.80 0.68 3.28
CA ALA A 231 2.70 1.74 2.88
C ALA A 231 3.77 2.03 3.94
N THR A 232 4.96 2.36 3.50
CA THR A 232 6.08 2.71 4.38
C THR A 232 6.23 4.23 4.49
N VAL A 233 6.48 4.70 5.71
CA VAL A 233 6.69 6.11 6.04
C VAL A 233 7.95 6.22 6.89
N PRO A 234 8.87 7.16 6.58
CA PRO A 234 10.02 7.42 7.42
C PRO A 234 9.65 7.80 8.85
N GLU A 235 10.35 7.26 9.84
CA GLU A 235 10.10 7.44 11.28
C GLU A 235 9.86 8.93 11.66
N ARG A 236 10.70 9.84 11.16
CA ARG A 236 10.61 11.28 11.46
C ARG A 236 9.29 11.94 11.01
N ARG A 237 8.54 11.35 10.08
CA ARG A 237 7.24 11.86 9.60
C ARG A 237 6.06 11.07 10.18
N ALA A 238 6.32 9.93 10.78
CA ALA A 238 5.29 9.04 11.30
C ALA A 238 4.48 9.63 12.45
N ALA A 239 5.08 10.49 13.27
CA ALA A 239 4.41 11.15 14.37
C ALA A 239 3.24 12.06 13.95
N ALA A 240 3.23 12.52 12.70
CA ALA A 240 2.15 13.33 12.14
C ALA A 240 1.01 12.49 11.50
N ILE A 241 1.13 11.16 11.49
CA ILE A 241 0.13 10.27 10.93
C ILE A 241 -0.75 9.72 12.03
N HIS A 242 -2.06 9.81 11.83
CA HIS A 242 -3.07 9.34 12.75
C HIS A 242 -4.09 8.45 12.04
N VAL A 243 -4.66 7.51 12.77
CA VAL A 243 -5.76 6.68 12.27
C VAL A 243 -6.93 7.57 11.86
N GLY A 244 -7.55 7.24 10.73
CA GLY A 244 -8.65 7.99 10.14
C GLY A 244 -8.24 9.10 9.18
N GLN A 245 -6.95 9.43 9.05
CA GLN A 245 -6.51 10.43 8.06
C GLN A 245 -6.76 9.95 6.64
N ARG A 246 -7.15 10.88 5.77
CA ARG A 246 -7.34 10.60 4.34
C ARG A 246 -6.01 10.37 3.65
N VAL A 247 -6.03 9.42 2.75
CA VAL A 247 -4.90 9.10 1.88
C VAL A 247 -5.37 9.20 0.44
N SER A 248 -4.65 9.97 -0.36
CA SER A 248 -4.82 10.00 -1.81
C SER A 248 -3.64 9.28 -2.43
N PHE A 249 -3.90 8.31 -3.28
CA PHE A 249 -2.83 7.53 -3.90
C PHE A 249 -3.18 7.18 -5.35
N SER A 250 -2.15 6.84 -6.11
CA SER A 250 -2.27 6.36 -7.49
C SER A 250 -1.72 4.95 -7.56
N ALA A 251 -2.48 4.08 -8.23
CA ALA A 251 -2.06 2.72 -8.56
C ALA A 251 -2.49 2.42 -9.99
N GLN A 252 -1.61 1.83 -10.80
CA GLN A 252 -1.89 1.49 -12.21
C GLN A 252 -2.36 2.70 -13.05
N GLY A 253 -1.93 3.92 -12.73
CA GLY A 253 -2.33 5.15 -13.43
C GLY A 253 -3.70 5.71 -13.04
N LEU A 254 -4.42 5.07 -12.12
CA LEU A 254 -5.72 5.52 -11.62
C LEU A 254 -5.56 6.12 -10.23
N GLY A 255 -6.28 7.21 -9.95
CA GLY A 255 -6.32 7.83 -8.63
C GLY A 255 -7.38 7.21 -7.73
N PHE A 256 -7.02 6.94 -6.48
CA PHE A 256 -7.89 6.38 -5.46
C PHE A 256 -7.75 7.12 -4.14
N THR A 257 -8.72 6.94 -3.28
CA THR A 257 -8.69 7.47 -1.92
C THR A 257 -8.94 6.35 -0.92
N GLY A 258 -8.33 6.49 0.24
CA GLY A 258 -8.52 5.58 1.37
C GLY A 258 -8.40 6.32 2.68
N ALA A 259 -8.44 5.59 3.78
CA ALA A 259 -8.21 6.12 5.11
C ALA A 259 -7.19 5.24 5.85
N VAL A 260 -6.35 5.88 6.67
CA VAL A 260 -5.43 5.16 7.56
C VAL A 260 -6.25 4.33 8.55
N ALA A 261 -6.21 3.01 8.41
CA ALA A 261 -6.91 2.08 9.30
C ALA A 261 -6.10 1.77 10.55
N ARG A 262 -4.79 1.58 10.41
CA ARG A 262 -3.88 1.25 11.51
C ARG A 262 -2.44 1.60 11.18
N ILE A 263 -1.63 1.74 12.21
CA ILE A 263 -0.21 2.07 12.13
C ILE A 263 0.54 0.96 12.85
N SER A 264 1.61 0.44 12.26
CA SER A 264 2.45 -0.57 12.92
C SER A 264 3.00 -0.03 14.23
N PRO A 265 2.95 -0.78 15.32
CA PRO A 265 3.55 -0.36 16.59
C PRO A 265 5.08 -0.45 16.60
N THR A 266 5.68 -1.05 15.56
CA THR A 266 7.11 -1.29 15.47
C THR A 266 7.70 -0.58 14.26
N ILE A 267 8.94 -0.11 14.43
CA ILE A 267 9.76 0.46 13.38
C ILE A 267 10.62 -0.67 12.80
N ASP A 268 10.67 -0.76 11.48
CA ASP A 268 11.61 -1.66 10.81
C ASP A 268 13.04 -1.14 11.03
N ALA A 269 13.87 -1.94 11.69
CA ALA A 269 15.22 -1.55 12.07
C ALA A 269 16.16 -1.32 10.87
N THR A 270 15.88 -1.98 9.75
CA THR A 270 16.70 -1.90 8.53
C THR A 270 16.42 -0.63 7.74
N THR A 271 15.13 -0.34 7.54
CA THR A 271 14.67 0.79 6.70
C THR A 271 14.41 2.05 7.51
N ARG A 272 14.33 1.97 8.84
CA ARG A 272 13.88 3.03 9.76
C ARG A 272 12.54 3.65 9.33
N ALA A 273 11.64 2.79 8.90
CA ALA A 273 10.31 3.17 8.45
C ALA A 273 9.24 2.48 9.28
N ILE A 274 8.08 3.12 9.37
CA ILE A 274 6.87 2.56 9.99
C ILE A 274 5.93 2.16 8.86
N THR A 275 5.28 1.01 8.99
CA THR A 275 4.25 0.58 8.06
C THR A 275 2.90 1.17 8.49
N VAL A 276 2.27 1.86 7.57
CA VAL A 276 0.91 2.39 7.70
C VAL A 276 0.00 1.58 6.79
N TYR A 277 -1.11 1.12 7.35
CA TYR A 277 -2.10 0.33 6.64
C TYR A 277 -3.30 1.21 6.31
N VAL A 278 -3.65 1.25 5.02
CA VAL A 278 -4.74 2.05 4.50
C VAL A 278 -5.77 1.13 3.88
N ASP A 279 -7.01 1.20 4.35
CA ASP A 279 -8.11 0.46 3.76
C ASP A 279 -8.55 1.13 2.46
N VAL A 280 -8.71 0.32 1.42
CA VAL A 280 -9.02 0.75 0.07
C VAL A 280 -10.21 -0.04 -0.44
N ASP A 281 -11.31 0.64 -0.72
CA ASP A 281 -12.47 0.02 -1.36
C ASP A 281 -12.14 -0.33 -2.81
N ASN A 282 -12.39 -1.56 -3.18
CA ASN A 282 -12.19 -2.11 -4.53
C ASN A 282 -13.43 -2.89 -5.01
N ALA A 283 -14.62 -2.42 -4.67
CA ALA A 283 -15.87 -3.08 -5.07
C ALA A 283 -15.99 -3.26 -6.59
N SER A 284 -15.42 -2.33 -7.38
CA SER A 284 -15.35 -2.43 -8.84
C SER A 284 -14.38 -3.48 -9.36
N GLY A 285 -13.41 -3.94 -8.54
CA GLY A 285 -12.33 -4.84 -8.95
C GLY A 285 -11.28 -4.19 -9.87
N ALA A 286 -11.24 -2.86 -9.94
CA ALA A 286 -10.30 -2.11 -10.79
C ALA A 286 -8.85 -2.26 -10.33
N LEU A 287 -8.64 -2.35 -9.01
CA LEU A 287 -7.33 -2.55 -8.41
C LEU A 287 -7.00 -4.04 -8.32
N LYS A 288 -5.75 -4.37 -8.61
CA LYS A 288 -5.23 -5.73 -8.42
C LYS A 288 -4.35 -5.79 -7.19
N GLY A 289 -4.45 -6.89 -6.46
CA GLY A 289 -3.51 -7.20 -5.38
C GLY A 289 -2.07 -7.21 -5.88
N ASN A 290 -1.12 -6.96 -4.99
CA ASN A 290 0.33 -6.87 -5.25
C ASN A 290 0.75 -5.73 -6.19
N SER A 291 -0.15 -4.78 -6.50
CA SER A 291 0.19 -3.57 -7.26
C SER A 291 0.90 -2.56 -6.38
N LEU A 292 1.91 -1.89 -6.96
CA LEU A 292 2.56 -0.75 -6.33
C LEU A 292 1.60 0.45 -6.34
N ALA A 293 1.50 1.12 -5.21
CA ALA A 293 0.77 2.37 -5.07
C ALA A 293 1.66 3.44 -4.45
N THR A 294 1.55 4.65 -4.97
CA THR A 294 2.25 5.84 -4.48
C THR A 294 1.24 6.92 -4.19
N GLY A 295 1.41 7.65 -3.11
CA GLY A 295 0.44 8.66 -2.72
C GLY A 295 0.89 9.50 -1.54
N ASN A 296 -0.08 10.16 -0.92
CA ASN A 296 0.15 11.02 0.24
C ASN A 296 -0.93 10.84 1.29
N VAL A 297 -0.49 10.81 2.54
CA VAL A 297 -1.37 11.01 3.69
C VAL A 297 -1.56 12.51 3.86
N VAL A 298 -2.81 12.98 3.90
CA VAL A 298 -3.13 14.38 4.17
C VAL A 298 -2.88 14.65 5.65
N ALA A 299 -1.78 15.36 5.96
CA ALA A 299 -1.39 15.67 7.33
C ALA A 299 -2.11 16.93 7.83
N ASN A 300 -1.99 18.03 7.10
CA ASN A 300 -2.60 19.31 7.43
C ASN A 300 -3.26 19.92 6.19
N THR A 301 -4.41 20.54 6.37
CA THR A 301 -5.08 21.30 5.33
C THR A 301 -5.32 22.71 5.84
N VAL A 302 -4.79 23.70 5.12
CA VAL A 302 -5.03 25.12 5.40
C VAL A 302 -5.91 25.67 4.30
N THR A 303 -7.09 26.17 4.69
CA THR A 303 -8.04 26.84 3.80
C THR A 303 -7.83 28.35 3.87
N GLY A 304 -8.00 29.03 2.74
CA GLY A 304 -7.80 30.49 2.70
C GLY A 304 -6.33 30.91 2.77
N ALA A 305 -5.41 30.02 2.45
CA ALA A 305 -3.98 30.30 2.40
C ALA A 305 -3.62 31.11 1.15
N LEU A 306 -2.72 32.08 1.28
CA LEU A 306 -2.14 32.76 0.12
C LEU A 306 -1.11 31.82 -0.51
N LEU A 307 -1.32 31.45 -1.76
CA LEU A 307 -0.53 30.44 -2.48
C LEU A 307 0.29 31.07 -3.57
N ILE A 308 1.53 30.58 -3.70
CA ILE A 308 2.46 30.92 -4.78
C ILE A 308 3.15 29.65 -5.29
N PRO A 309 3.57 29.60 -6.56
CA PRO A 309 4.39 28.49 -7.07
C PRO A 309 5.74 28.39 -6.35
N THR A 310 6.18 27.18 -6.06
CA THR A 310 7.50 26.95 -5.44
C THR A 310 8.66 27.41 -6.33
N SER A 311 8.45 27.47 -7.65
CA SER A 311 9.42 28.00 -8.62
C SER A 311 9.68 29.50 -8.49
N ALA A 312 8.87 30.25 -7.73
CA ALA A 312 9.09 31.66 -7.42
C ALA A 312 9.97 31.87 -6.19
N LEU A 313 10.32 30.82 -5.44
CA LEU A 313 11.05 30.92 -4.19
C LEU A 313 12.55 31.05 -4.44
N HIS A 314 13.16 32.04 -3.84
CA HIS A 314 14.61 32.26 -3.82
C HIS A 314 15.10 32.28 -2.37
N GLN A 315 16.34 31.87 -2.15
CA GLN A 315 16.99 31.96 -0.83
C GLN A 315 18.26 32.80 -0.94
N THR A 316 18.46 33.63 0.07
CA THR A 316 19.70 34.42 0.18
C THR A 316 20.84 33.54 0.68
N ALA A 317 21.97 33.56 -0.03
CA ALA A 317 23.14 32.72 0.29
C ALA A 317 23.67 32.94 1.71
N ASP A 318 23.66 34.20 2.19
CA ASP A 318 24.27 34.58 3.47
C ASP A 318 23.37 34.36 4.70
N SER A 319 22.05 34.50 4.55
CA SER A 319 21.12 34.50 5.69
C SER A 319 20.04 33.41 5.66
N GLY A 320 19.96 32.63 4.57
CA GLY A 320 18.94 31.61 4.39
C GLY A 320 17.50 32.14 4.34
N LYS A 321 17.31 33.46 4.30
CA LYS A 321 15.98 34.07 4.22
C LYS A 321 15.37 33.85 2.85
N THR A 322 14.08 33.47 2.85
CA THR A 322 13.34 33.26 1.60
C THR A 322 12.75 34.57 1.12
N TYR A 323 12.87 34.82 -0.18
CA TYR A 323 12.31 36.01 -0.84
C TYR A 323 11.74 35.63 -2.21
N VAL A 324 10.91 36.48 -2.74
CA VAL A 324 10.36 36.44 -4.10
C VAL A 324 10.60 37.76 -4.82
N TYR A 325 10.56 37.71 -6.13
CA TYR A 325 10.56 38.90 -6.95
C TYR A 325 9.09 39.27 -7.28
N ARG A 326 8.59 40.40 -6.71
CA ARG A 326 7.29 40.96 -7.01
C ARG A 326 7.41 41.97 -8.13
N VAL A 327 6.50 41.91 -9.08
CA VAL A 327 6.37 42.94 -10.14
C VAL A 327 5.34 43.98 -9.71
N ASN A 328 5.83 45.19 -9.45
CA ASN A 328 5.03 46.33 -9.08
C ASN A 328 5.24 47.45 -10.11
N THR A 329 4.15 47.88 -10.79
CA THR A 329 4.17 48.94 -11.82
C THR A 329 5.29 48.83 -12.86
N GLY A 330 5.62 47.57 -13.29
CA GLY A 330 6.68 47.35 -14.29
C GLY A 330 8.09 47.33 -13.72
N THR A 331 8.25 47.31 -12.39
CA THR A 331 9.54 47.24 -11.71
C THR A 331 9.56 46.00 -10.80
N VAL A 332 10.71 45.30 -10.74
CA VAL A 332 10.89 44.16 -9.86
C VAL A 332 11.35 44.61 -8.48
N GLU A 333 10.65 44.20 -7.46
CA GLU A 333 10.96 44.40 -6.05
C GLU A 333 11.31 43.05 -5.40
N GLN A 334 12.39 43.00 -4.62
CA GLN A 334 12.72 41.84 -3.79
C GLN A 334 11.92 41.94 -2.47
N VAL A 335 11.02 40.98 -2.25
CA VAL A 335 10.16 40.93 -1.06
C VAL A 335 10.51 39.70 -0.24
N TYR A 336 10.90 39.88 1.02
CA TYR A 336 11.10 38.80 1.95
C TYR A 336 9.77 38.28 2.43
N ILE A 337 9.63 36.96 2.44
CA ILE A 337 8.38 36.28 2.83
C ILE A 337 8.62 35.26 3.93
N ASN A 338 7.59 35.07 4.75
CA ASN A 338 7.54 33.94 5.67
C ASN A 338 6.68 32.85 5.05
N LEU A 339 7.25 31.66 4.94
CA LEU A 339 6.56 30.49 4.41
C LEU A 339 5.86 29.70 5.52
N GLY A 340 4.72 29.15 5.18
CA GLY A 340 4.05 28.10 5.94
C GLY A 340 4.29 26.73 5.32
N ILE A 341 3.21 26.08 4.91
CA ILE A 341 3.27 24.75 4.27
C ILE A 341 3.85 24.90 2.86
N VAL A 342 4.78 24.02 2.52
CA VAL A 342 5.29 23.87 1.15
C VAL A 342 4.92 22.46 0.68
N ASN A 343 4.23 22.38 -0.44
CA ASN A 343 3.83 21.14 -1.04
C ASN A 343 4.55 20.96 -2.40
N ASP A 344 5.55 20.13 -2.42
CA ASP A 344 6.38 19.88 -3.61
C ASP A 344 5.61 19.21 -4.76
N GLN A 345 4.54 18.46 -4.45
CA GLN A 345 3.76 17.77 -5.48
C GLN A 345 2.82 18.69 -6.25
N SER A 346 2.15 19.61 -5.54
CA SER A 346 1.35 20.65 -6.19
C SER A 346 2.21 21.79 -6.70
N ALA A 347 3.52 21.78 -6.38
CA ALA A 347 4.45 22.86 -6.64
C ALA A 347 3.96 24.21 -6.10
N LEU A 348 3.25 24.21 -4.95
CA LEU A 348 2.70 25.39 -4.30
C LEU A 348 3.26 25.56 -2.88
N ALA A 349 3.45 26.80 -2.49
CA ALA A 349 3.84 27.19 -1.14
C ALA A 349 2.85 28.19 -0.54
N GLN A 350 2.57 28.02 0.75
CA GLN A 350 1.80 28.98 1.53
C GLN A 350 2.68 30.14 1.96
N VAL A 351 2.20 31.36 1.76
CA VAL A 351 2.80 32.59 2.28
C VAL A 351 2.00 33.06 3.49
N ILE A 352 2.68 33.15 4.65
CA ILE A 352 2.07 33.65 5.89
C ILE A 352 2.12 35.17 5.92
N SER A 353 3.21 35.79 5.46
CA SER A 353 3.39 37.23 5.44
C SER A 353 4.37 37.68 4.34
N GLY A 354 4.23 38.92 3.87
CA GLY A 354 5.10 39.52 2.88
C GLY A 354 4.45 39.75 1.52
N LEU A 355 3.34 39.07 1.21
CA LEU A 355 2.57 39.28 -0.04
C LEU A 355 1.08 39.44 0.25
N VAL A 356 0.36 39.97 -0.71
CA VAL A 356 -1.10 40.06 -0.72
C VAL A 356 -1.68 39.34 -1.95
N SER A 357 -2.97 38.97 -1.86
CA SER A 357 -3.66 38.36 -2.99
C SER A 357 -3.72 39.31 -4.18
N GLY A 358 -3.37 38.82 -5.36
CA GLY A 358 -3.27 39.61 -6.58
C GLY A 358 -1.86 40.09 -6.92
N ASP A 359 -0.88 39.96 -6.01
CA ASP A 359 0.51 40.29 -6.31
C ASP A 359 1.03 39.44 -7.46
N LYS A 360 1.70 40.10 -8.42
CA LYS A 360 2.38 39.43 -9.54
C LYS A 360 3.80 39.10 -9.13
N ILE A 361 4.16 37.81 -9.20
CA ILE A 361 5.46 37.30 -8.81
C ILE A 361 6.16 36.67 -10.01
N VAL A 362 7.49 36.79 -10.07
CA VAL A 362 8.29 36.19 -11.10
C VAL A 362 8.46 34.70 -10.77
N VAL A 363 8.23 33.82 -11.74
CA VAL A 363 8.43 32.37 -11.66
C VAL A 363 9.51 31.93 -12.63
N GLY A 364 10.38 31.02 -12.19
CA GLY A 364 11.45 30.48 -13.03
C GLY A 364 12.74 31.32 -13.05
N ASN A 365 13.67 30.87 -13.88
CA ASN A 365 15.01 31.48 -13.99
C ASN A 365 15.03 32.52 -15.10
N VAL A 366 14.61 33.72 -14.81
CA VAL A 366 14.57 34.87 -15.76
C VAL A 366 15.89 35.64 -15.77
N GLY A 367 17.02 34.94 -15.63
CA GLY A 367 18.34 35.55 -15.58
C GLY A 367 18.65 36.23 -14.22
N THR A 368 19.71 37.05 -14.18
CA THR A 368 20.08 37.81 -12.98
C THR A 368 19.15 39.03 -12.81
N LEU A 369 18.00 38.83 -12.17
CA LEU A 369 17.15 39.91 -11.76
C LEU A 369 17.70 40.57 -10.49
N THR A 370 17.78 41.87 -10.50
CA THR A 370 18.09 42.67 -9.31
C THR A 370 16.92 43.60 -8.97
N ALA A 371 16.77 43.91 -7.70
CA ALA A 371 15.75 44.89 -7.27
C ALA A 371 15.94 46.22 -8.05
N GLY A 372 14.85 46.76 -8.58
CA GLY A 372 14.85 47.95 -9.42
C GLY A 372 14.94 47.69 -10.93
N THR A 373 15.07 46.43 -11.38
CA THR A 373 15.05 46.11 -12.82
C THR A 373 13.66 46.40 -13.39
N GLN A 374 13.61 47.18 -14.50
CA GLN A 374 12.35 47.38 -15.24
C GLN A 374 12.04 46.14 -16.06
N VAL A 375 10.79 45.68 -15.98
CA VAL A 375 10.30 44.50 -16.69
C VAL A 375 9.08 44.87 -17.54
N GLN A 376 9.01 44.30 -18.72
CA GLN A 376 7.88 44.42 -19.61
C GLN A 376 7.32 43.03 -19.93
N ILE A 377 6.07 42.77 -19.54
CA ILE A 377 5.37 41.53 -19.85
C ILE A 377 4.91 41.63 -21.31
N ILE A 378 5.48 40.82 -22.19
CA ILE A 378 5.15 40.77 -23.61
C ILE A 378 4.03 39.78 -23.82
N GLY A 379 2.83 40.21 -24.22
CA GLY A 379 1.73 39.36 -24.65
C GLY A 379 0.47 39.31 -23.80
N GLY A 380 0.25 40.30 -22.90
CA GLY A 380 -0.92 40.35 -22.00
C GLY A 380 -2.20 41.04 -22.55
N ASP A 381 -2.32 41.41 -23.83
CA ASP A 381 -3.43 42.26 -24.26
C ASP A 381 -4.13 41.82 -25.58
N HIS A 382 -4.34 40.51 -25.77
CA HIS A 382 -5.10 40.07 -26.95
C HIS A 382 -6.41 39.29 -26.63
N ALA A 383 -6.91 39.30 -25.39
CA ALA A 383 -8.18 38.65 -25.06
C ALA A 383 -9.37 39.59 -24.76
N ALA A 384 -9.23 40.92 -25.00
CA ALA A 384 -10.33 41.87 -24.72
C ALA A 384 -10.79 42.68 -25.92
N ARG A 385 -10.71 42.15 -27.15
CA ARG A 385 -11.40 42.73 -28.30
C ARG A 385 -11.88 41.65 -29.26
N LYS A 386 -12.98 41.00 -28.94
CA LYS A 386 -14.00 40.49 -29.87
C LYS A 386 -15.17 40.01 -29.04
N GLN A 387 -16.03 40.91 -28.82
CA GLN A 387 -17.41 40.86 -29.21
C GLN A 387 -18.06 42.07 -29.05
#